data_3cb90aa3010083b00c89225a61d68be1
#
_entry.id   3cb90aa3010083b00c89225a61d68be1
#
_cell.length_a   1.000
_cell.length_b   1.000
_cell.length_c   1.000
_cell.angle_alpha   90.00
_cell.angle_beta   90.00
_cell.angle_gamma   90.00
#
_symmetry.space_group_name_H-M   'P 1'
#
loop_
_entity.id
_entity.type
_entity.pdbx_description
1 polymer ?
#
loop_
_entity_poly.entity_id
_entity_poly.type
_entity_poly.pdbx_seq_one_letter_code
_entity_poly.pdbx_strand_id
1 'polypeptide(L)'
;SRYLRDPSDSSKPFLPTPEQARFIVWWYAVDERGKYAFRDGVLRRVKGWGKDPLVAAIALVELVGPVEFSHFDEDGGPVGKRRPAAWIQLAAVSEKQTQNTIKMFRPLISDKLREDYKLDVKKTMIDEPEGGAIESVTSNPDALEGNRPTLVILNEIQWWREANQGTEMYQKIVGNQVKRASAGARYLAICTPAR
;
A
#
# COMPACT_ATOMS: atom_id res chain seq x y z
N SER A 1 13.19 -11.72 3.39
CA SER A 1 11.83 -12.25 3.67
C SER A 1 11.61 -13.57 2.95
N ARG A 2 11.03 -14.56 3.60
CA ARG A 2 10.62 -15.82 2.96
C ARG A 2 9.32 -15.71 2.15
N TYR A 3 8.61 -14.61 2.31
CA TYR A 3 7.30 -14.38 1.69
C TYR A 3 7.36 -13.50 0.44
N LEU A 4 8.28 -12.53 0.40
CA LEU A 4 8.41 -11.63 -0.74
C LEU A 4 9.67 -11.95 -1.53
N ARG A 5 9.55 -11.98 -2.86
CA ARG A 5 10.64 -12.22 -3.81
C ARG A 5 11.13 -10.94 -4.45
N ASP A 6 12.39 -10.93 -4.86
CA ASP A 6 12.89 -9.84 -5.69
C ASP A 6 12.18 -9.85 -7.05
N PRO A 7 11.57 -8.74 -7.50
CA PRO A 7 10.82 -8.72 -8.75
C PRO A 7 11.68 -8.90 -10.01
N SER A 8 13.00 -8.72 -9.89
CA SER A 8 13.96 -8.92 -10.98
C SER A 8 14.60 -10.32 -10.97
N ASP A 9 14.55 -10.99 -9.81
CA ASP A 9 15.13 -12.34 -9.63
C ASP A 9 14.33 -13.11 -8.57
N SER A 10 13.35 -13.88 -9.02
CA SER A 10 12.45 -14.63 -8.14
C SER A 10 13.13 -15.69 -7.27
N SER A 11 14.39 -16.04 -7.54
CA SER A 11 15.19 -16.94 -6.68
C SER A 11 15.64 -16.26 -5.39
N LYS A 12 15.64 -14.93 -5.35
CA LYS A 12 16.09 -14.12 -4.22
C LYS A 12 14.93 -13.53 -3.41
N PRO A 13 15.12 -13.33 -2.10
CA PRO A 13 14.13 -12.60 -1.31
C PRO A 13 14.14 -11.10 -1.67
N PHE A 14 12.98 -10.45 -1.55
CA PHE A 14 12.92 -9.00 -1.60
C PHE A 14 13.65 -8.40 -0.38
N LEU A 15 14.69 -7.64 -0.64
CA LEU A 15 15.46 -6.91 0.36
C LEU A 15 15.36 -5.41 0.07
N PRO A 16 14.77 -4.62 0.96
CA PRO A 16 14.75 -3.18 0.79
C PRO A 16 16.16 -2.61 0.90
N THR A 17 16.47 -1.60 0.12
CA THR A 17 17.70 -0.81 0.31
C THR A 17 17.68 -0.12 1.68
N PRO A 18 18.82 0.33 2.23
CA PRO A 18 18.83 1.05 3.51
C PRO A 18 17.90 2.28 3.54
N GLU A 19 17.76 2.98 2.41
CA GLU A 19 16.84 4.12 2.29
C GLU A 19 15.37 3.65 2.31
N GLN A 20 15.04 2.59 1.60
CA GLN A 20 13.71 1.99 1.61
C GLN A 20 13.36 1.42 3.01
N ALA A 21 14.30 0.76 3.66
CA ALA A 21 14.11 0.26 5.03
C ALA A 21 13.81 1.40 6.01
N ARG A 22 14.56 2.51 5.92
CA ARG A 22 14.30 3.71 6.72
C ARG A 22 12.89 4.26 6.48
N PHE A 23 12.45 4.33 5.23
CA PHE A 23 11.09 4.76 4.90
C PHE A 23 10.04 3.81 5.51
N ILE A 24 10.23 2.49 5.44
CA ILE A 24 9.33 1.50 6.04
C ILE A 24 9.23 1.70 7.55
N VAL A 25 10.36 1.86 8.25
CA VAL A 25 10.39 2.09 9.70
C VAL A 25 9.60 3.34 10.08
N TRP A 26 9.78 4.44 9.34
CA TRP A 26 9.01 5.66 9.57
C TRP A 26 7.53 5.48 9.26
N TRP A 27 7.20 4.77 8.17
CA TRP A 27 5.81 4.52 7.78
C TRP A 27 5.03 3.74 8.83
N TYR A 28 5.68 2.82 9.53
CA TYR A 28 5.07 2.00 10.58
C TYR A 28 5.35 2.50 12.00
N ALA A 29 5.94 3.67 12.17
CA ALA A 29 6.16 4.25 13.48
C ALA A 29 4.83 4.54 14.19
N VAL A 30 4.77 4.23 15.48
CA VAL A 30 3.61 4.49 16.34
C VAL A 30 4.00 5.38 17.51
N ASP A 31 3.02 6.13 18.02
CA ASP A 31 3.15 6.91 19.25
C ASP A 31 3.03 6.04 20.51
N GLU A 32 3.15 6.63 21.68
CA GLU A 32 3.05 5.96 23.00
C GLU A 32 1.69 5.25 23.21
N ARG A 33 0.69 5.59 22.42
CA ARG A 33 -0.67 5.00 22.45
C ARG A 33 -0.86 3.93 21.37
N GLY A 34 0.19 3.59 20.63
CA GLY A 34 0.13 2.65 19.54
C GLY A 34 -0.57 3.17 18.27
N LYS A 35 -0.81 4.49 18.17
CA LYS A 35 -1.36 5.08 16.95
C LYS A 35 -0.24 5.41 15.98
N TYR A 36 -0.49 5.22 14.69
CA TYR A 36 0.47 5.60 13.67
C TYR A 36 0.89 7.06 13.81
N ALA A 37 2.19 7.31 13.84
CA ALA A 37 2.78 8.65 13.88
C ALA A 37 2.46 9.43 12.59
N PHE A 38 2.35 8.73 11.46
CA PHE A 38 2.06 9.33 10.15
C PHE A 38 0.82 8.70 9.54
N ARG A 39 -0.15 9.52 9.17
CA ARG A 39 -1.41 9.11 8.53
C ARG A 39 -1.34 9.19 7.02
N ASP A 40 -0.43 9.97 6.52
CA ASP A 40 -0.15 10.17 5.12
C ASP A 40 1.35 10.21 4.87
N GLY A 41 1.75 9.89 3.66
CA GLY A 41 3.13 9.94 3.23
C GLY A 41 3.26 10.25 1.76
N VAL A 42 4.37 10.90 1.39
CA VAL A 42 4.73 11.14 0.00
C VAL A 42 6.12 10.58 -0.28
N LEU A 43 6.19 9.61 -1.15
CA LEU A 43 7.44 9.02 -1.62
C LEU A 43 7.82 9.61 -2.99
N ARG A 44 8.59 10.70 -2.96
CA ARG A 44 9.09 11.35 -4.17
C ARG A 44 10.51 10.89 -4.49
N ARG A 45 10.67 10.09 -5.54
CA ARG A 45 11.96 9.53 -5.95
C ARG A 45 12.07 9.45 -7.48
N VAL A 46 13.28 9.51 -7.98
CA VAL A 46 13.57 9.40 -9.41
C VAL A 46 13.11 8.05 -10.00
N LYS A 47 12.96 8.01 -11.31
CA LYS A 47 12.68 6.77 -12.03
C LYS A 47 13.81 5.74 -11.79
N GLY A 48 13.45 4.48 -11.58
CA GLY A 48 14.42 3.40 -11.31
C GLY A 48 14.81 3.23 -9.83
N TRP A 49 14.36 4.09 -8.93
CA TRP A 49 14.65 3.96 -7.49
C TRP A 49 13.96 2.73 -6.83
N GLY A 50 12.97 2.14 -7.47
CA GLY A 50 12.24 1.00 -6.93
C GLY A 50 10.99 1.38 -6.13
N LYS A 51 10.34 2.51 -6.46
CA LYS A 51 9.09 2.94 -5.80
C LYS A 51 7.98 1.90 -5.93
N ASP A 52 7.74 1.42 -7.16
CA ASP A 52 6.63 0.50 -7.45
C ASP A 52 6.78 -0.84 -6.72
N PRO A 53 7.94 -1.53 -6.76
CA PRO A 53 8.15 -2.72 -5.94
C PRO A 53 7.99 -2.47 -4.44
N LEU A 54 8.47 -1.34 -3.95
CA LEU A 54 8.35 -0.99 -2.53
C LEU A 54 6.89 -0.83 -2.10
N VAL A 55 6.09 -0.07 -2.85
CA VAL A 55 4.68 0.12 -2.48
C VAL A 55 3.85 -1.13 -2.67
N ALA A 56 4.19 -1.98 -3.65
CA ALA A 56 3.57 -3.29 -3.80
C ALA A 56 3.91 -4.20 -2.60
N ALA A 57 5.16 -4.18 -2.12
CA ALA A 57 5.55 -4.89 -0.90
C ALA A 57 4.80 -4.36 0.33
N ILE A 58 4.68 -3.03 0.49
CA ILE A 58 3.89 -2.41 1.57
C ILE A 58 2.42 -2.85 1.48
N ALA A 59 1.80 -2.84 0.30
CA ALA A 59 0.42 -3.28 0.13
C ALA A 59 0.21 -4.75 0.52
N LEU A 60 1.14 -5.65 0.16
CA LEU A 60 1.09 -7.05 0.60
C LEU A 60 1.27 -7.20 2.11
N VAL A 61 2.15 -6.40 2.71
CA VAL A 61 2.31 -6.37 4.18
C VAL A 61 1.05 -5.84 4.86
N GLU A 62 0.38 -4.82 4.31
CA GLU A 62 -0.90 -4.33 4.83
C GLU A 62 -2.01 -5.37 4.72
N LEU A 63 -2.00 -6.21 3.67
CA LEU A 63 -3.01 -7.25 3.48
C LEU A 63 -2.89 -8.38 4.50
N VAL A 64 -1.68 -8.87 4.73
CA VAL A 64 -1.48 -10.10 5.51
C VAL A 64 -0.51 -9.97 6.69
N GLY A 65 0.20 -8.85 6.80
CA GLY A 65 1.22 -8.65 7.82
C GLY A 65 0.69 -8.09 9.14
N PRO A 66 1.53 -8.06 10.17
CA PRO A 66 1.18 -7.58 11.50
C PRO A 66 1.28 -6.04 11.58
N VAL A 67 0.43 -5.34 10.84
CA VAL A 67 0.47 -3.88 10.69
C VAL A 67 -0.37 -3.12 11.71
N GLU A 68 -1.30 -3.76 12.38
CA GLU A 68 -2.10 -3.12 13.42
C GLU A 68 -1.40 -3.25 14.78
N PHE A 69 -1.27 -2.15 15.51
CA PHE A 69 -0.68 -2.19 16.85
C PHE A 69 -1.47 -3.11 17.79
N SER A 70 -0.77 -3.93 18.54
CA SER A 70 -1.33 -4.81 19.57
C SER A 70 -0.97 -4.32 20.98
N HIS A 71 0.32 -4.27 21.30
CA HIS A 71 0.84 -3.87 22.60
C HIS A 71 2.32 -3.48 22.47
N PHE A 72 2.91 -2.98 23.54
CA PHE A 72 4.36 -2.88 23.67
C PHE A 72 4.89 -4.12 24.41
N ASP A 73 6.01 -4.65 23.94
CA ASP A 73 6.70 -5.75 24.62
C ASP A 73 7.44 -5.28 25.90
N GLU A 74 8.14 -6.21 26.55
CA GLU A 74 8.88 -5.93 27.79
C GLU A 74 10.03 -4.93 27.60
N ASP A 75 10.56 -4.83 26.37
CA ASP A 75 11.62 -3.88 26.00
C ASP A 75 11.06 -2.54 25.50
N GLY A 76 9.74 -2.37 25.48
CA GLY A 76 9.05 -1.19 24.98
C GLY A 76 8.95 -1.14 23.45
N GLY A 77 9.23 -2.23 22.76
CA GLY A 77 9.06 -2.36 21.30
C GLY A 77 7.58 -2.55 20.91
N PRO A 78 7.10 -1.91 19.84
CA PRO A 78 5.72 -2.09 19.38
C PRO A 78 5.54 -3.47 18.73
N VAL A 79 4.58 -4.24 19.23
CA VAL A 79 4.17 -5.53 18.67
C VAL A 79 2.92 -5.33 17.82
N GLY A 80 2.99 -5.80 16.57
CA GLY A 80 1.87 -5.74 15.64
C GLY A 80 1.06 -7.03 15.62
N LYS A 81 -0.20 -6.90 15.20
CA LYS A 81 -1.09 -7.99 14.83
C LYS A 81 -1.64 -7.76 13.44
N ARG A 82 -2.15 -8.83 12.81
CA ARG A 82 -2.81 -8.72 11.51
C ARG A 82 -4.10 -7.91 11.64
N ARG A 83 -4.37 -7.06 10.65
CA ARG A 83 -5.64 -6.33 10.52
C ARG A 83 -6.66 -7.22 9.81
N PRO A 84 -7.81 -7.53 10.42
CA PRO A 84 -8.86 -8.28 9.74
C PRO A 84 -9.44 -7.49 8.56
N ALA A 85 -9.80 -8.19 7.48
CA ALA A 85 -10.43 -7.62 6.30
C ALA A 85 -9.73 -6.33 5.80
N ALA A 86 -8.40 -6.35 5.73
CA ALA A 86 -7.60 -5.22 5.24
C ALA A 86 -7.96 -4.93 3.78
N TRP A 87 -8.36 -3.69 3.48
CA TRP A 87 -8.74 -3.27 2.14
C TRP A 87 -7.77 -2.20 1.63
N ILE A 88 -6.99 -2.56 0.62
CA ILE A 88 -5.97 -1.70 0.03
C ILE A 88 -6.42 -1.29 -1.38
N GLN A 89 -6.47 0.01 -1.66
CA GLN A 89 -6.76 0.54 -2.98
C GLN A 89 -5.51 1.13 -3.64
N LEU A 90 -5.28 0.73 -4.90
CA LEU A 90 -4.24 1.30 -5.75
C LEU A 90 -4.92 2.27 -6.73
N ALA A 91 -4.83 3.55 -6.45
CA ALA A 91 -5.50 4.60 -7.21
C ALA A 91 -4.56 5.25 -8.23
N ALA A 92 -5.01 5.38 -9.48
CA ALA A 92 -4.31 6.10 -10.54
C ALA A 92 -5.30 6.74 -11.50
N VAL A 93 -4.88 7.78 -12.20
CA VAL A 93 -5.70 8.52 -13.18
C VAL A 93 -5.81 7.83 -14.54
N SER A 94 -5.17 6.68 -14.72
CA SER A 94 -5.34 5.88 -15.94
C SER A 94 -5.30 4.38 -15.62
N GLU A 95 -6.12 3.62 -16.32
CA GLU A 95 -6.15 2.16 -16.22
C GLU A 95 -4.78 1.50 -16.49
N LYS A 96 -4.04 2.04 -17.45
CA LYS A 96 -2.69 1.56 -17.78
C LYS A 96 -1.73 1.67 -16.58
N GLN A 97 -1.83 2.76 -15.80
CA GLN A 97 -1.00 2.94 -14.60
C GLN A 97 -1.37 1.93 -13.51
N THR A 98 -2.65 1.73 -13.24
CA THR A 98 -3.11 0.73 -12.26
C THR A 98 -2.73 -0.69 -12.68
N GLN A 99 -2.90 -1.05 -13.95
CA GLN A 99 -2.48 -2.36 -14.46
C GLN A 99 -0.98 -2.59 -14.33
N ASN A 100 -0.15 -1.57 -14.56
CA ASN A 100 1.29 -1.69 -14.38
C ASN A 100 1.66 -1.92 -12.91
N THR A 101 0.98 -1.25 -11.98
CA THR A 101 1.21 -1.46 -10.55
C THR A 101 0.78 -2.88 -10.13
N ILE A 102 -0.39 -3.35 -10.55
CA ILE A 102 -0.85 -4.72 -10.25
C ILE A 102 0.11 -5.78 -10.81
N LYS A 103 0.69 -5.57 -11.99
CA LYS A 103 1.69 -6.49 -12.56
C LYS A 103 2.93 -6.66 -11.69
N MET A 104 3.28 -5.66 -10.86
CA MET A 104 4.42 -5.73 -9.95
C MET A 104 4.20 -6.69 -8.77
N PHE A 105 2.97 -7.02 -8.44
CA PHE A 105 2.69 -7.94 -7.33
C PHE A 105 3.08 -9.38 -7.64
N ARG A 106 2.81 -9.84 -8.86
CA ARG A 106 3.03 -11.25 -9.24
C ARG A 106 4.47 -11.73 -9.00
N PRO A 107 5.52 -11.02 -9.43
CA PRO A 107 6.88 -11.44 -9.16
C PRO A 107 7.29 -11.30 -7.68
N LEU A 108 6.61 -10.44 -6.90
CA LEU A 108 6.88 -10.27 -5.47
C LEU A 108 6.27 -11.39 -4.62
N ILE A 109 5.16 -11.99 -5.06
CA ILE A 109 4.44 -13.03 -4.30
C ILE A 109 5.16 -14.36 -4.45
N SER A 110 5.69 -14.91 -3.34
CA SER A 110 6.21 -16.28 -3.33
C SER A 110 5.07 -17.30 -3.28
N ASP A 111 5.34 -18.55 -3.71
CA ASP A 111 4.41 -19.65 -3.55
C ASP A 111 4.00 -19.82 -2.08
N LYS A 112 4.98 -19.70 -1.17
CA LYS A 112 4.72 -19.76 0.26
C LYS A 112 3.75 -18.68 0.76
N LEU A 113 3.89 -17.44 0.29
CA LEU A 113 2.94 -16.36 0.64
C LEU A 113 1.54 -16.70 0.14
N ARG A 114 1.46 -17.18 -1.11
CA ARG A 114 0.19 -17.53 -1.75
C ARG A 114 -0.50 -18.70 -1.04
N GLU A 115 0.25 -19.72 -0.65
CA GLU A 115 -0.27 -20.91 0.02
C GLU A 115 -0.68 -20.62 1.46
N ASP A 116 0.20 -20.01 2.26
CA ASP A 116 -0.04 -19.74 3.69
C ASP A 116 -1.25 -18.83 3.91
N TYR A 117 -1.48 -17.86 3.00
CA TYR A 117 -2.61 -16.91 3.08
C TYR A 117 -3.71 -17.18 2.06
N LYS A 118 -3.60 -18.24 1.25
CA LYS A 118 -4.59 -18.64 0.23
C LYS A 118 -4.97 -17.49 -0.72
N LEU A 119 -3.96 -16.71 -1.14
CA LEU A 119 -4.19 -15.54 -1.98
C LEU A 119 -4.69 -15.91 -3.37
N ASP A 120 -5.81 -15.34 -3.80
CA ASP A 120 -6.31 -15.40 -5.18
C ASP A 120 -5.81 -14.18 -5.95
N VAL A 121 -4.80 -14.39 -6.81
CA VAL A 121 -4.11 -13.32 -7.55
C VAL A 121 -4.71 -13.19 -8.94
N LYS A 122 -5.68 -12.29 -9.10
CA LYS A 122 -6.35 -11.94 -10.36
C LYS A 122 -5.59 -10.85 -11.13
N LYS A 123 -6.13 -10.44 -12.26
CA LYS A 123 -5.53 -9.40 -13.12
C LYS A 123 -5.58 -7.99 -12.51
N THR A 124 -6.63 -7.68 -11.77
CA THR A 124 -6.92 -6.35 -11.22
C THR A 124 -7.13 -6.32 -9.72
N MET A 125 -7.08 -7.49 -9.08
CA MET A 125 -7.39 -7.67 -7.67
C MET A 125 -6.58 -8.83 -7.09
N ILE A 126 -6.27 -8.75 -5.81
CA ILE A 126 -5.73 -9.84 -5.00
C ILE A 126 -6.68 -10.01 -3.82
N ASP A 127 -7.32 -11.15 -3.73
CA ASP A 127 -8.25 -11.48 -2.66
C ASP A 127 -7.59 -12.37 -1.62
N GLU A 128 -7.98 -12.17 -0.38
CA GLU A 128 -7.64 -12.98 0.76
C GLU A 128 -8.92 -13.51 1.41
N PRO A 129 -9.00 -14.81 1.77
CA PRO A 129 -10.26 -15.47 2.13
C PRO A 129 -11.00 -14.89 3.34
N GLU A 130 -10.30 -14.21 4.26
CA GLU A 130 -10.90 -13.57 5.43
C GLU A 130 -11.48 -12.18 5.14
N GLY A 131 -11.63 -11.84 3.86
CA GLY A 131 -12.24 -10.60 3.39
C GLY A 131 -11.27 -9.46 3.14
N GLY A 132 -9.96 -9.74 3.18
CA GLY A 132 -8.93 -8.77 2.77
C GLY A 132 -8.81 -8.70 1.25
N ALA A 133 -8.49 -7.51 0.71
CA ALA A 133 -8.29 -7.32 -0.72
C ALA A 133 -7.30 -6.20 -1.06
N ILE A 134 -6.59 -6.38 -2.17
CA ILE A 134 -5.91 -5.31 -2.88
C ILE A 134 -6.59 -5.15 -4.23
N GLU A 135 -7.09 -3.97 -4.54
CA GLU A 135 -7.76 -3.68 -5.80
C GLU A 135 -7.21 -2.43 -6.49
N SER A 136 -7.37 -2.38 -7.80
CA SER A 136 -7.06 -1.20 -8.59
C SER A 136 -8.28 -0.31 -8.77
N VAL A 137 -8.11 0.99 -8.57
CA VAL A 137 -9.16 2.01 -8.75
C VAL A 137 -8.69 3.03 -9.79
N THR A 138 -9.53 3.28 -10.79
CA THR A 138 -9.26 4.26 -11.84
C THR A 138 -10.15 5.49 -11.69
N SER A 139 -9.95 6.49 -12.54
CA SER A 139 -10.54 7.83 -12.53
C SER A 139 -12.08 7.85 -12.64
N ASN A 140 -12.76 7.23 -11.69
CA ASN A 140 -14.18 7.46 -11.47
C ASN A 140 -14.37 7.92 -10.01
N PRO A 141 -14.40 9.24 -9.75
CA PRO A 141 -14.58 9.77 -8.40
C PRO A 141 -15.84 9.26 -7.70
N ASP A 142 -16.92 9.02 -8.44
CA ASP A 142 -18.19 8.56 -7.85
C ASP A 142 -18.10 7.14 -7.31
N ALA A 143 -17.29 6.28 -7.95
CA ALA A 143 -17.03 4.92 -7.45
C ALA A 143 -16.23 4.89 -6.13
N LEU A 144 -15.65 6.03 -5.72
CA LEU A 144 -14.90 6.14 -4.47
C LEU A 144 -15.77 6.63 -3.30
N GLU A 145 -16.98 7.12 -3.60
CA GLU A 145 -17.87 7.62 -2.56
C GLU A 145 -18.32 6.49 -1.64
N GLY A 146 -18.17 6.69 -0.33
CA GLY A 146 -18.51 5.66 0.66
C GLY A 146 -17.47 4.54 0.84
N ASN A 147 -16.45 4.45 0.00
CA ASN A 147 -15.39 3.46 0.15
C ASN A 147 -14.63 3.67 1.46
N ARG A 148 -14.27 2.56 2.10
CA ARG A 148 -13.63 2.56 3.41
C ARG A 148 -12.32 1.75 3.43
N PRO A 149 -11.37 1.98 2.50
CA PRO A 149 -10.11 1.27 2.49
C PRO A 149 -9.29 1.56 3.75
N THR A 150 -8.46 0.62 4.13
CA THR A 150 -7.51 0.76 5.24
C THR A 150 -6.25 1.49 4.80
N LEU A 151 -5.86 1.31 3.53
CA LEU A 151 -4.77 2.03 2.88
C LEU A 151 -5.17 2.40 1.45
N VAL A 152 -4.87 3.64 1.03
CA VAL A 152 -4.91 4.02 -0.38
C VAL A 152 -3.50 4.38 -0.85
N ILE A 153 -3.03 3.76 -1.92
CA ILE A 153 -1.79 4.11 -2.61
C ILE A 153 -2.14 4.95 -3.83
N LEU A 154 -1.69 6.21 -3.82
CA LEU A 154 -1.91 7.18 -4.90
C LEU A 154 -0.72 7.11 -5.85
N ASN A 155 -0.92 6.51 -7.02
CA ASN A 155 0.16 6.27 -7.96
C ASN A 155 0.41 7.46 -8.89
N GLU A 156 1.68 7.91 -8.98
CA GLU A 156 2.17 8.97 -9.89
C GLU A 156 1.32 10.25 -9.82
N ILE A 157 1.15 10.79 -8.60
CA ILE A 157 0.27 11.95 -8.32
C ILE A 157 0.64 13.22 -9.11
N GLN A 158 1.85 13.33 -9.68
CA GLN A 158 2.22 14.45 -10.53
C GLN A 158 1.39 14.51 -11.83
N TRP A 159 0.70 13.45 -12.20
CA TRP A 159 -0.19 13.40 -13.37
C TRP A 159 -1.67 13.63 -13.03
N TRP A 160 -2.00 13.81 -11.73
CA TRP A 160 -3.36 14.03 -11.28
C TRP A 160 -3.74 15.51 -11.49
N ARG A 161 -4.63 15.77 -12.43
CA ARG A 161 -5.03 17.11 -12.86
C ARG A 161 -6.57 17.19 -12.95
N GLU A 162 -7.11 18.40 -13.03
CA GLU A 162 -8.55 18.61 -13.25
C GLU A 162 -9.03 17.94 -14.55
N ALA A 163 -8.26 18.10 -15.63
CA ALA A 163 -8.60 17.56 -16.95
C ALA A 163 -8.78 16.02 -16.98
N ASN A 164 -8.27 15.30 -16.00
CA ASN A 164 -8.42 13.84 -15.87
C ASN A 164 -9.11 13.44 -14.57
N GLN A 165 -9.87 14.34 -13.95
CA GLN A 165 -10.58 14.16 -12.67
C GLN A 165 -9.66 13.80 -11.50
N GLY A 166 -8.34 13.91 -11.65
CA GLY A 166 -7.36 13.54 -10.63
C GLY A 166 -7.48 14.40 -9.37
N THR A 167 -7.73 15.69 -9.52
CA THR A 167 -7.90 16.61 -8.39
C THR A 167 -9.12 16.22 -7.56
N GLU A 168 -10.26 15.95 -8.19
CA GLU A 168 -11.48 15.53 -7.51
C GLU A 168 -11.32 14.16 -6.83
N MET A 169 -10.72 13.21 -7.53
CA MET A 169 -10.38 11.89 -7.01
C MET A 169 -9.49 11.99 -5.76
N TYR A 170 -8.45 12.84 -5.80
CA TYR A 170 -7.59 13.10 -4.64
C TYR A 170 -8.38 13.64 -3.46
N GLN A 171 -9.25 14.64 -3.67
CA GLN A 171 -10.07 15.24 -2.60
C GLN A 171 -11.01 14.21 -1.96
N LYS A 172 -11.68 13.36 -2.77
CA LYS A 172 -12.57 12.30 -2.27
C LYS A 172 -11.78 11.25 -1.45
N ILE A 173 -10.64 10.79 -1.94
CA ILE A 173 -9.79 9.83 -1.24
C ILE A 173 -9.31 10.41 0.10
N VAL A 174 -8.70 11.58 0.09
CA VAL A 174 -8.19 12.23 1.31
C VAL A 174 -9.34 12.48 2.29
N GLY A 175 -10.48 12.98 1.83
CA GLY A 175 -11.66 13.19 2.66
C GLY A 175 -12.16 11.91 3.33
N ASN A 176 -12.19 10.79 2.61
CA ASN A 176 -12.56 9.49 3.17
C ASN A 176 -11.54 8.98 4.21
N GLN A 177 -10.24 9.17 3.97
CA GLN A 177 -9.19 8.75 4.90
C GLN A 177 -9.20 9.60 6.18
N VAL A 178 -9.41 10.91 6.08
CA VAL A 178 -9.51 11.82 7.23
C VAL A 178 -10.70 11.42 8.14
N LYS A 179 -11.86 11.13 7.57
CA LYS A 179 -13.05 10.66 8.32
C LYS A 179 -12.80 9.36 9.09
N ARG A 180 -11.85 8.55 8.65
CA ARG A 180 -11.50 7.25 9.24
C ARG A 180 -10.13 7.22 9.93
N ALA A 181 -9.54 8.35 10.16
CA ALA A 181 -8.23 8.47 10.80
C ALA A 181 -8.17 7.77 12.17
N SER A 182 -9.28 7.81 12.94
CA SER A 182 -9.38 7.10 14.23
C SER A 182 -9.36 5.58 14.10
N ALA A 183 -9.77 5.05 12.94
CA ALA A 183 -9.70 3.62 12.62
C ALA A 183 -8.38 3.22 11.95
N GLY A 184 -7.36 4.10 11.96
CA GLY A 184 -6.04 3.83 11.41
C GLY A 184 -5.98 3.79 9.87
N ALA A 185 -6.95 4.40 9.18
CA ALA A 185 -6.92 4.54 7.72
C ALA A 185 -5.84 5.53 7.30
N ARG A 186 -5.10 5.18 6.22
CA ARG A 186 -3.93 5.95 5.75
C ARG A 186 -3.90 6.05 4.23
N TYR A 187 -3.13 7.01 3.70
CA TYR A 187 -2.79 7.03 2.27
C TYR A 187 -1.29 7.29 2.04
N LEU A 188 -0.77 6.72 0.98
CA LEU A 188 0.62 6.84 0.55
C LEU A 188 0.66 7.30 -0.91
N ALA A 189 1.16 8.50 -1.16
CA ALA A 189 1.34 9.01 -2.50
C ALA A 189 2.75 8.71 -3.02
N ILE A 190 2.85 8.25 -4.26
CA ILE A 190 4.14 8.12 -4.95
C ILE A 190 4.20 9.03 -6.15
N CYS A 191 5.34 9.63 -6.39
CA CYS A 191 5.58 10.49 -7.53
C CYS A 191 7.04 10.47 -7.99
N THR A 192 7.21 10.82 -9.27
CA THR A 192 8.52 11.05 -9.87
C THR A 192 8.73 12.56 -9.99
N PRO A 193 9.89 13.13 -9.54
CA PRO A 193 10.17 14.54 -9.74
C PRO A 193 10.19 14.88 -11.24
N ALA A 194 9.72 16.08 -11.60
CA ALA A 194 9.94 16.61 -12.92
C ALA A 194 11.44 16.74 -13.17
N ARG A 195 11.86 16.49 -14.41
CA ARG A 195 13.22 16.74 -14.87
C ARG A 195 13.45 18.21 -15.05
#